data_0d57f9a11a02c567a40ef5c69962587d
#
_entry.id   0d57f9a11a02c567a40ef5c69962587d
#
_cell.length_a   1.000
_cell.length_b   1.000
_cell.length_c   1.000
_cell.angle_alpha   90.00
_cell.angle_beta   90.00
_cell.angle_gamma   90.00
#
_symmetry.space_group_name_H-M   'P 1'
#
loop_
_entity.id
_entity.type
_entity.pdbx_description
1 polymer ?
#
loop_
_entity_poly.entity_id
_entity_poly.type
_entity_poly.pdbx_seq_one_letter_code
_entity_poly.pdbx_strand_id
1 'polypeptide(L)'
;MKISEIIVSLVFTALIRALIGLIPAILLTSPLFGISLLKLGLPLAFLFLSLYLFGITLGLFVSAGLLRFGPSFENIAWSTMFLLAPFGCIYYPVETLPGIFQSIAFALPLVYIFEETRNILVNGMVNYENIINAIYLNGFYLILSILVFYYSFDKARDKGTLINIGE
;
A
#
# COMPACT_ATOMS: atom_id res chain seq x y z
N MET A 1 12.01 6.15 24.15
CA MET A 1 11.94 6.11 22.69
C MET A 1 10.85 7.04 22.19
N LYS A 2 11.13 7.92 21.28
CA LYS A 2 10.09 8.83 20.72
C LYS A 2 9.28 8.08 19.68
N ILE A 3 7.97 8.35 19.58
CA ILE A 3 7.07 7.72 18.57
C ILE A 3 7.63 7.91 17.15
N SER A 4 8.20 9.08 16.88
CA SER A 4 8.82 9.37 15.58
C SER A 4 9.98 8.42 15.24
N GLU A 5 10.77 8.00 16.23
CA GLU A 5 11.89 7.06 16.02
C GLU A 5 11.37 5.67 15.61
N ILE A 6 10.27 5.23 16.22
CA ILE A 6 9.63 3.96 15.89
C ILE A 6 9.08 4.01 14.46
N ILE A 7 8.34 5.06 14.11
CA ILE A 7 7.76 5.22 12.77
C ILE A 7 8.85 5.26 11.71
N VAL A 8 9.90 6.06 11.92
CA VAL A 8 11.03 6.15 10.97
C VAL A 8 11.71 4.79 10.78
N SER A 9 11.96 4.06 11.88
CA SER A 9 12.57 2.72 11.81
C SER A 9 11.69 1.73 11.04
N LEU A 10 10.37 1.73 11.26
CA LEU A 10 9.43 0.86 10.55
C LEU A 10 9.38 1.20 9.05
N VAL A 11 9.28 2.49 8.72
CA VAL A 11 9.26 2.97 7.33
C VAL A 11 10.56 2.58 6.62
N PHE A 12 11.71 2.80 7.24
CA PHE A 12 13.00 2.45 6.64
C PHE A 12 13.18 0.94 6.45
N THR A 13 12.79 0.14 7.44
CA THR A 13 12.84 -1.33 7.34
C THR A 13 11.91 -1.85 6.24
N ALA A 14 10.71 -1.28 6.12
CA ALA A 14 9.77 -1.61 5.06
C ALA A 14 10.33 -1.26 3.67
N LEU A 15 11.03 -0.13 3.52
CA LEU A 15 11.70 0.26 2.27
C LEU A 15 12.77 -0.76 1.86
N ILE A 16 13.63 -1.15 2.80
CA ILE A 16 14.67 -2.15 2.53
C ILE A 16 14.05 -3.47 2.07
N ARG A 17 13.02 -3.96 2.77
CA ARG A 17 12.31 -5.20 2.41
C ARG A 17 11.67 -5.10 1.02
N ALA A 18 11.02 -3.98 0.71
CA ALA A 18 10.41 -3.74 -0.59
C ALA A 18 11.46 -3.72 -1.72
N LEU A 19 12.61 -3.09 -1.51
CA LEU A 19 13.70 -3.07 -2.48
C LEU A 19 14.32 -4.46 -2.68
N ILE A 20 14.52 -5.24 -1.61
CA ILE A 20 14.99 -6.62 -1.70
C ILE A 20 14.03 -7.49 -2.52
N GLY A 21 12.70 -7.28 -2.39
CA GLY A 21 11.70 -7.98 -3.19
C GLY A 21 11.64 -7.51 -4.65
N LEU A 22 11.86 -6.22 -4.89
CA LEU A 22 11.81 -5.63 -6.23
C LEU A 22 12.96 -6.08 -7.14
N ILE A 23 14.17 -6.23 -6.60
CA ILE A 23 15.34 -6.63 -7.38
C ILE A 23 15.13 -7.97 -8.11
N PRO A 24 14.81 -9.09 -7.42
CA PRO A 24 14.54 -10.36 -8.10
C PRO A 24 13.33 -10.28 -9.03
N ALA A 25 12.29 -9.51 -8.71
CA ALA A 25 11.15 -9.33 -9.59
C ALA A 25 11.57 -8.71 -10.94
N ILE A 26 12.37 -7.65 -10.93
CA ILE A 26 12.89 -7.01 -12.14
C ILE A 26 13.79 -7.99 -12.94
N LEU A 27 14.68 -8.72 -12.27
CA LEU A 27 15.61 -9.64 -12.91
C LEU A 27 14.91 -10.85 -13.55
N LEU A 28 13.89 -11.40 -12.90
CA LEU A 28 13.19 -12.61 -13.33
C LEU A 28 12.09 -12.34 -14.36
N THR A 29 11.52 -11.14 -14.39
CA THR A 29 10.43 -10.81 -15.31
C THR A 29 10.85 -10.94 -16.78
N SER A 30 12.05 -10.53 -17.12
CA SER A 30 12.54 -10.60 -18.50
C SER A 30 12.75 -12.05 -18.99
N PRO A 31 13.45 -12.95 -18.29
CA PRO A 31 13.66 -14.31 -18.76
C PRO A 31 12.42 -15.20 -18.68
N LEU A 32 11.50 -14.94 -17.70
CA LEU A 32 10.32 -15.78 -17.51
C LEU A 32 9.13 -15.36 -18.38
N PHE A 33 8.94 -14.05 -18.59
CA PHE A 33 7.76 -13.51 -19.25
C PHE A 33 8.08 -12.74 -20.54
N GLY A 34 9.35 -12.58 -20.90
CA GLY A 34 9.75 -11.80 -22.07
C GLY A 34 9.51 -10.30 -21.97
N ILE A 35 9.10 -9.82 -20.79
CA ILE A 35 8.78 -8.41 -20.53
C ILE A 35 9.86 -7.82 -19.60
N SER A 36 10.49 -6.73 -20.02
CA SER A 36 11.44 -6.02 -19.17
C SER A 36 10.75 -4.88 -18.44
N LEU A 37 10.63 -4.98 -17.11
CA LEU A 37 10.11 -3.89 -16.28
C LEU A 37 10.98 -2.63 -16.35
N LEU A 38 12.26 -2.75 -16.68
CA LEU A 38 13.14 -1.62 -16.86
C LEU A 38 12.75 -0.73 -18.04
N LYS A 39 11.99 -1.26 -19.02
CA LYS A 39 11.44 -0.46 -20.13
C LYS A 39 10.44 0.61 -19.67
N LEU A 40 9.83 0.43 -18.50
CA LEU A 40 8.96 1.44 -17.89
C LEU A 40 9.74 2.69 -17.46
N GLY A 41 11.05 2.60 -17.27
CA GLY A 41 11.89 3.75 -16.93
C GLY A 41 11.45 4.49 -15.67
N LEU A 42 11.35 5.82 -15.77
CA LEU A 42 10.94 6.68 -14.64
C LEU A 42 9.54 6.35 -14.08
N PRO A 43 8.51 6.04 -14.88
CA PRO A 43 7.22 5.57 -14.38
C PRO A 43 7.30 4.38 -13.41
N LEU A 44 8.23 3.43 -13.61
CA LEU A 44 8.41 2.31 -12.69
C LEU A 44 8.74 2.77 -11.27
N ALA A 45 9.66 3.73 -11.15
CA ALA A 45 10.04 4.28 -9.85
C ALA A 45 8.86 4.97 -9.15
N PHE A 46 8.05 5.70 -9.93
CA PHE A 46 6.84 6.36 -9.43
C PHE A 46 5.80 5.35 -8.96
N LEU A 47 5.51 4.32 -9.75
CA LEU A 47 4.56 3.27 -9.42
C LEU A 47 5.00 2.51 -8.16
N PHE A 48 6.30 2.17 -8.08
CA PHE A 48 6.88 1.55 -6.90
C PHE A 48 6.73 2.44 -5.66
N LEU A 49 7.07 3.72 -5.76
CA LEU A 49 6.95 4.66 -4.65
C LEU A 49 5.49 4.82 -4.19
N SER A 50 4.55 4.86 -5.13
CA SER A 50 3.12 4.94 -4.82
C SER A 50 2.61 3.69 -4.10
N LEU A 51 3.01 2.50 -4.52
CA LEU A 51 2.70 1.24 -3.82
C LEU A 51 3.33 1.19 -2.44
N TYR A 52 4.56 1.65 -2.31
CA TYR A 52 5.27 1.72 -1.04
C TYR A 52 4.57 2.65 -0.04
N LEU A 53 4.15 3.85 -0.49
CA LEU A 53 3.39 4.80 0.34
C LEU A 53 2.04 4.20 0.79
N PHE A 54 1.35 3.51 -0.10
CA PHE A 54 0.12 2.81 0.28
C PHE A 54 0.38 1.70 1.29
N GLY A 55 1.48 0.96 1.14
CA GLY A 55 1.92 -0.05 2.11
C GLY A 55 2.17 0.54 3.50
N ILE A 56 2.83 1.71 3.59
CA ILE A 56 3.01 2.44 4.85
C ILE A 56 1.65 2.81 5.45
N THR A 57 0.75 3.32 4.64
CA THR A 57 -0.62 3.68 5.06
C THR A 57 -1.35 2.51 5.68
N LEU A 58 -1.33 1.35 5.03
CA LEU A 58 -1.94 0.12 5.56
C LEU A 58 -1.25 -0.35 6.84
N GLY A 59 0.09 -0.30 6.88
CA GLY A 59 0.87 -0.63 8.08
C GLY A 59 0.50 0.24 9.29
N LEU A 60 0.28 1.54 9.09
CA LEU A 60 -0.16 2.45 10.14
C LEU A 60 -1.59 2.13 10.61
N PHE A 61 -2.52 1.82 9.71
CA PHE A 61 -3.88 1.40 10.08
C PHE A 61 -3.88 0.10 10.88
N VAL A 62 -3.10 -0.89 10.43
CA VAL A 62 -2.97 -2.17 11.14
C VAL A 62 -2.35 -1.95 12.52
N SER A 63 -1.28 -1.17 12.61
CA SER A 63 -0.62 -0.84 13.88
C SER A 63 -1.58 -0.12 14.84
N ALA A 64 -2.38 0.82 14.34
CA ALA A 64 -3.39 1.50 15.13
C ALA A 64 -4.47 0.54 15.66
N GLY A 65 -4.88 -0.42 14.84
CA GLY A 65 -5.82 -1.47 15.23
C GLY A 65 -5.26 -2.41 16.30
N LEU A 66 -4.00 -2.84 16.15
CA LEU A 66 -3.31 -3.67 17.14
C LEU A 66 -3.16 -2.96 18.49
N LEU A 67 -2.81 -1.67 18.49
CA LEU A 67 -2.73 -0.86 19.71
C LEU A 67 -4.07 -0.76 20.43
N ARG A 68 -5.18 -0.75 19.70
CA ARG A 68 -6.52 -0.54 20.26
C ARG A 68 -7.23 -1.82 20.65
N PHE A 69 -7.10 -2.87 19.84
CA PHE A 69 -7.86 -4.12 19.95
C PHE A 69 -6.99 -5.32 20.33
N GLY A 70 -5.67 -5.12 20.40
CA GLY A 70 -4.71 -6.17 20.74
C GLY A 70 -4.43 -7.13 19.58
N PRO A 71 -3.73 -8.26 19.87
CA PRO A 71 -3.28 -9.23 18.86
C PRO A 71 -4.40 -9.84 18.00
N SER A 72 -5.62 -9.93 18.52
CA SER A 72 -6.78 -10.44 17.78
C SER A 72 -7.09 -9.65 16.51
N PHE A 73 -6.64 -8.40 16.41
CA PHE A 73 -6.80 -7.56 15.22
C PHE A 73 -5.95 -8.04 14.04
N GLU A 74 -4.92 -8.83 14.28
CA GLU A 74 -4.05 -9.37 13.22
C GLU A 74 -4.84 -10.17 12.17
N ASN A 75 -5.81 -10.99 12.61
CA ASN A 75 -6.66 -11.77 11.70
C ASN A 75 -7.52 -10.87 10.82
N ILE A 76 -8.00 -9.74 11.34
CA ILE A 76 -8.77 -8.74 10.58
C ILE A 76 -7.86 -8.07 9.56
N ALA A 77 -6.63 -7.74 9.93
CA ALA A 77 -5.64 -7.15 9.03
C ALA A 77 -5.34 -8.08 7.84
N TRP A 78 -5.09 -9.35 8.08
CA TRP A 78 -4.89 -10.35 7.03
C TRP A 78 -6.10 -10.47 6.11
N SER A 79 -7.31 -10.57 6.68
CA SER A 79 -8.55 -10.63 5.89
C SER A 79 -8.73 -9.40 5.01
N THR A 80 -8.40 -8.22 5.52
CA THR A 80 -8.46 -6.96 4.76
C THR A 80 -7.48 -6.97 3.58
N MET A 81 -6.26 -7.49 3.78
CA MET A 81 -5.28 -7.61 2.70
C MET A 81 -5.77 -8.51 1.55
N PHE A 82 -6.42 -9.65 1.88
CA PHE A 82 -7.02 -10.52 0.87
C PHE A 82 -8.16 -9.84 0.10
N LEU A 83 -8.96 -8.99 0.75
CA LEU A 83 -9.99 -8.20 0.09
C LEU A 83 -9.43 -7.09 -0.81
N LEU A 84 -8.31 -6.49 -0.42
CA LEU A 84 -7.69 -5.44 -1.22
C LEU A 84 -7.17 -5.93 -2.57
N ALA A 85 -6.78 -7.20 -2.70
CA ALA A 85 -6.27 -7.74 -3.95
C ALA A 85 -7.31 -7.68 -5.10
N PRO A 86 -8.55 -8.19 -4.95
CA PRO A 86 -9.57 -8.05 -5.98
C PRO A 86 -10.02 -6.60 -6.20
N PHE A 87 -10.27 -5.83 -5.14
CA PHE A 87 -10.72 -4.44 -5.30
C PHE A 87 -9.62 -3.50 -5.82
N GLY A 88 -8.35 -3.83 -5.58
CA GLY A 88 -7.21 -3.10 -6.14
C GLY A 88 -6.96 -3.38 -7.62
N CYS A 89 -7.73 -4.26 -8.25
CA CYS A 89 -7.61 -4.65 -9.66
C CYS A 89 -6.20 -5.10 -10.05
N ILE A 90 -5.54 -5.84 -9.14
CA ILE A 90 -4.14 -6.28 -9.32
C ILE A 90 -4.04 -7.26 -10.49
N TYR A 91 -4.99 -8.20 -10.61
CA TYR A 91 -4.93 -9.31 -11.55
C TYR A 91 -5.74 -9.09 -12.82
N TYR A 92 -6.67 -8.12 -12.85
CA TYR A 92 -7.58 -7.88 -13.96
C TYR A 92 -7.89 -6.37 -14.09
N PRO A 93 -8.34 -5.91 -15.27
CA PRO A 93 -8.73 -4.52 -15.45
C PRO A 93 -9.99 -4.17 -14.64
N VAL A 94 -10.10 -2.91 -14.22
CA VAL A 94 -11.23 -2.42 -13.43
C VAL A 94 -12.58 -2.59 -14.17
N GLU A 95 -12.56 -2.56 -15.49
CA GLU A 95 -13.73 -2.73 -16.35
C GLU A 95 -14.40 -4.09 -16.22
N THR A 96 -13.68 -5.12 -15.74
CA THR A 96 -14.23 -6.46 -15.49
C THR A 96 -15.11 -6.55 -14.26
N LEU A 97 -15.02 -5.56 -13.36
CA LEU A 97 -15.85 -5.50 -12.16
C LEU A 97 -17.26 -5.01 -12.49
N PRO A 98 -18.31 -5.53 -11.81
CA PRO A 98 -19.64 -4.92 -11.85
C PRO A 98 -19.62 -3.47 -11.39
N GLY A 99 -20.46 -2.59 -11.96
CA GLY A 99 -20.38 -1.14 -11.78
C GLY A 99 -20.34 -0.64 -10.33
N ILE A 100 -21.05 -1.31 -9.41
CA ILE A 100 -20.99 -0.96 -7.98
C ILE A 100 -19.59 -1.17 -7.41
N PHE A 101 -18.95 -2.29 -7.76
CA PHE A 101 -17.59 -2.61 -7.30
C PHE A 101 -16.53 -1.75 -7.98
N GLN A 102 -16.77 -1.27 -9.20
CA GLN A 102 -15.90 -0.28 -9.85
C GLN A 102 -15.81 1.00 -9.04
N SER A 103 -16.97 1.51 -8.55
CA SER A 103 -17.00 2.72 -7.73
C SER A 103 -16.20 2.58 -6.43
N ILE A 104 -16.26 1.41 -5.79
CA ILE A 104 -15.45 1.09 -4.61
C ILE A 104 -13.96 0.99 -4.96
N ALA A 105 -13.66 0.34 -6.08
CA ALA A 105 -12.31 0.16 -6.56
C ALA A 105 -11.62 1.50 -6.83
N PHE A 106 -12.30 2.43 -7.49
CA PHE A 106 -11.78 3.78 -7.75
C PHE A 106 -11.55 4.63 -6.48
N ALA A 107 -12.07 4.24 -5.33
CA ALA A 107 -11.68 4.85 -4.06
C ALA A 107 -10.29 4.40 -3.58
N LEU A 108 -9.69 3.38 -4.18
CA LEU A 108 -8.38 2.86 -3.79
C LEU A 108 -7.27 3.37 -4.71
N PRO A 109 -6.14 3.86 -4.18
CA PRO A 109 -5.01 4.28 -5.01
C PRO A 109 -4.40 3.14 -5.82
N LEU A 110 -4.55 1.89 -5.37
CA LEU A 110 -4.07 0.69 -6.06
C LEU A 110 -4.59 0.58 -7.49
N VAL A 111 -5.88 0.87 -7.70
CA VAL A 111 -6.50 0.78 -9.03
C VAL A 111 -5.78 1.66 -10.04
N TYR A 112 -5.56 2.92 -9.70
CA TYR A 112 -4.87 3.86 -10.59
C TYR A 112 -3.42 3.45 -10.87
N ILE A 113 -2.74 2.86 -9.89
CA ILE A 113 -1.37 2.39 -10.04
C ILE A 113 -1.32 1.18 -10.99
N PHE A 114 -2.20 0.19 -10.81
CA PHE A 114 -2.20 -1.01 -11.64
C PHE A 114 -2.77 -0.76 -13.03
N GLU A 115 -3.80 0.09 -13.19
CA GLU A 115 -4.30 0.52 -14.50
C GLU A 115 -3.22 1.29 -15.26
N GLU A 116 -2.51 2.19 -14.61
CA GLU A 116 -1.42 2.93 -15.25
C GLU A 116 -0.26 2.00 -15.64
N THR A 117 0.12 1.07 -14.76
CA THR A 117 1.14 0.05 -15.10
C THR A 117 0.75 -0.72 -16.35
N ARG A 118 -0.51 -1.14 -16.43
CA ARG A 118 -1.07 -1.90 -17.54
C ARG A 118 -1.11 -1.07 -18.83
N ASN A 119 -1.53 0.20 -18.72
CA ASN A 119 -1.56 1.14 -19.84
C ASN A 119 -0.16 1.37 -20.42
N ILE A 120 0.84 1.59 -19.59
CA ILE A 120 2.22 1.77 -20.06
C ILE A 120 2.77 0.50 -20.71
N LEU A 121 2.50 -0.67 -20.13
CA LEU A 121 3.00 -1.94 -20.68
C LEU A 121 2.36 -2.32 -22.02
N VAL A 122 1.08 -2.02 -22.22
CA VAL A 122 0.32 -2.39 -23.43
C VAL A 122 0.42 -1.31 -24.50
N ASN A 123 0.21 -0.05 -24.13
CA ASN A 123 0.07 1.07 -25.07
C ASN A 123 1.34 1.91 -25.19
N GLY A 124 2.29 1.78 -24.25
CA GLY A 124 3.50 2.62 -24.20
C GLY A 124 3.25 4.08 -23.86
N MET A 125 2.03 4.42 -23.44
CA MET A 125 1.62 5.80 -23.14
C MET A 125 1.42 5.99 -21.64
N VAL A 126 1.75 7.20 -21.15
CA VAL A 126 1.56 7.57 -19.75
C VAL A 126 0.28 8.40 -19.63
N ASN A 127 -0.65 7.95 -18.79
CA ASN A 127 -1.85 8.72 -18.43
C ASN A 127 -1.61 9.48 -17.12
N TYR A 128 -1.39 10.78 -17.23
CA TYR A 128 -1.11 11.65 -16.09
C TYR A 128 -2.30 11.75 -15.11
N GLU A 129 -3.53 11.55 -15.57
CA GLU A 129 -4.72 11.57 -14.71
C GLU A 129 -4.68 10.45 -13.68
N ASN A 130 -4.33 9.22 -14.09
CA ASN A 130 -4.16 8.10 -13.17
C ASN A 130 -3.06 8.38 -12.13
N ILE A 131 -1.96 8.98 -12.58
CA ILE A 131 -0.85 9.35 -11.69
C ILE A 131 -1.31 10.36 -10.63
N ILE A 132 -2.01 11.42 -11.05
CA ILE A 132 -2.50 12.46 -10.14
C ILE A 132 -3.50 11.88 -9.14
N ASN A 133 -4.44 11.05 -9.59
CA ASN A 133 -5.42 10.40 -8.72
C ASN A 133 -4.74 9.46 -7.71
N ALA A 134 -3.73 8.69 -8.14
CA ALA A 134 -2.95 7.84 -7.23
C ALA A 134 -2.23 8.66 -6.16
N ILE A 135 -1.60 9.78 -6.51
CA ILE A 135 -0.92 10.69 -5.55
C ILE A 135 -1.92 11.27 -4.56
N TYR A 136 -3.04 11.80 -5.08
CA TYR A 136 -4.06 12.43 -4.24
C TYR A 136 -4.64 11.45 -3.20
N LEU A 137 -5.03 10.26 -3.64
CA LEU A 137 -5.58 9.24 -2.75
C LEU A 137 -4.54 8.71 -1.76
N ASN A 138 -3.28 8.48 -2.20
CA ASN A 138 -2.20 8.10 -1.31
C ASN A 138 -1.96 9.16 -0.23
N GLY A 139 -1.91 10.44 -0.60
CA GLY A 139 -1.76 11.54 0.35
C GLY A 139 -2.92 11.60 1.34
N PHE A 140 -4.15 11.49 0.86
CA PHE A 140 -5.35 11.48 1.70
C PHE A 140 -5.33 10.34 2.73
N TYR A 141 -5.12 9.10 2.26
CA TYR A 141 -5.09 7.93 3.16
C TYR A 141 -3.89 7.93 4.10
N LEU A 142 -2.73 8.46 3.68
CA LEU A 142 -1.56 8.59 4.53
C LEU A 142 -1.84 9.55 5.70
N ILE A 143 -2.41 10.73 5.42
CA ILE A 143 -2.78 11.68 6.47
C ILE A 143 -3.79 11.05 7.42
N LEU A 144 -4.81 10.40 6.89
CA LEU A 144 -5.84 9.74 7.69
C LEU A 144 -5.24 8.64 8.58
N SER A 145 -4.34 7.81 8.05
CA SER A 145 -3.69 6.73 8.81
C SER A 145 -2.79 7.26 9.93
N ILE A 146 -2.07 8.36 9.68
CA ILE A 146 -1.26 9.02 10.70
C ILE A 146 -2.15 9.53 11.85
N LEU A 147 -3.26 10.21 11.54
CA LEU A 147 -4.20 10.71 12.55
C LEU A 147 -4.79 9.57 13.39
N VAL A 148 -5.24 8.49 12.73
CA VAL A 148 -5.79 7.31 13.42
C VAL A 148 -4.73 6.62 14.28
N PHE A 149 -3.48 6.53 13.81
CA PHE A 149 -2.39 5.95 14.57
C PHE A 149 -2.09 6.76 15.84
N TYR A 150 -1.93 8.08 15.73
CA TYR A 150 -1.68 8.93 16.89
C TYR A 150 -2.82 8.87 17.92
N TYR A 151 -4.07 8.92 17.45
CA TYR A 151 -5.23 8.78 18.32
C TYR A 151 -5.27 7.43 19.06
N SER A 152 -4.97 6.35 18.35
CA SER A 152 -4.94 5.00 18.93
C SER A 152 -3.78 4.84 19.92
N PHE A 153 -2.62 5.42 19.61
CA PHE A 153 -1.45 5.39 20.47
C PHE A 153 -1.69 6.15 21.79
N ASP A 154 -2.25 7.36 21.72
CA ASP A 154 -2.55 8.13 22.93
C ASP A 154 -3.54 7.40 23.82
N LYS A 155 -4.59 6.80 23.24
CA LYS A 155 -5.54 5.98 24.01
C LYS A 155 -4.91 4.73 24.61
N ALA A 156 -4.01 4.05 23.89
CA ALA A 156 -3.31 2.88 24.42
C ALA A 156 -2.37 3.26 25.57
N ARG A 157 -1.71 4.42 25.46
CA ARG A 157 -0.87 4.98 26.52
C ARG A 157 -1.66 5.28 27.79
N ASP A 158 -2.81 5.94 27.66
CA ASP A 158 -3.67 6.32 28.78
C ASP A 158 -4.26 5.09 29.50
N LYS A 159 -4.49 4.00 28.79
CA LYS A 159 -4.96 2.72 29.35
C LYS A 159 -3.85 1.83 29.90
N GLY A 160 -2.58 2.19 29.74
CA GLY A 160 -1.44 1.37 30.15
C GLY A 160 -1.26 0.07 29.35
N THR A 161 -1.98 -0.10 28.24
CA THR A 161 -1.96 -1.34 27.44
C THR A 161 -0.69 -1.49 26.59
N LEU A 162 0.14 -0.46 26.49
CA LEU A 162 1.43 -0.52 25.78
C LEU A 162 2.42 -1.53 26.37
N ILE A 163 2.24 -1.89 27.66
CA ILE A 163 3.16 -2.80 28.39
C ILE A 163 2.73 -4.26 28.21
N ASN A 164 1.47 -4.55 27.88
CA ASN A 164 0.89 -5.90 27.81
C ASN A 164 0.82 -6.49 26.40
N ILE A 165 1.55 -5.95 25.43
CA ILE A 165 1.55 -6.44 24.04
C ILE A 165 2.36 -7.77 23.89
N GLY A 166 2.86 -8.33 24.97
CA GLY A 166 3.75 -9.50 24.97
C GLY A 166 3.28 -10.72 25.76
N GLU A 167 2.04 -10.75 26.28
CA GLU A 167 1.48 -11.93 26.96
C GLU A 167 0.29 -12.50 26.21
#